data_457c23fff968f9754efe95d443b3b5d6
#
_entry.id   457c23fff968f9754efe95d443b3b5d6
#
_cell.length_a   1.000
_cell.length_b   1.000
_cell.length_c   1.000
_cell.angle_alpha   90.00
_cell.angle_beta   90.00
_cell.angle_gamma   90.00
#
_symmetry.space_group_name_H-M   'P 1'
#
loop_
_entity.id
_entity.type
_entity.pdbx_description
1 polymer ?
#
loop_
_entity_poly.entity_id
_entity_poly.type
_entity_poly.pdbx_seq_one_letter_code
_entity_poly.pdbx_strand_id
1 'polypeptide(L)'
;TFSAILRRVRKTCLDAQAHQDLPFEKLVEELAPVRDMAFNPLFQVMLVFQSSVEERLELPDIKLNEIDVETQSAKFDLTLGIREENGTLKGWFEYNTELFLEKTMVRWASYYQKLLQEIVPAVDKPIANISLLPDREWDQLVVQWNATKAIYLQDQCIHQLIEIQAKQQPDAIAVICQNQQLTYDQLNKSANQLAHYLRTQGIGPEVLAGVFMERCPEMIIAILAILKAGGTYVPIDPRYPKEHIAHVME
;
A
#
# COMPACT_ATOMS: atom_id res chain seq x y z
N THR A 1 4.13 23.13 4.85
CA THR A 1 5.42 23.00 5.53
C THR A 1 5.23 22.61 7.01
N PHE A 2 6.26 22.04 7.63
CA PHE A 2 6.19 21.70 9.04
C PHE A 2 6.02 22.93 9.94
N SER A 3 6.67 24.04 9.63
CA SER A 3 6.48 25.32 10.34
C SER A 3 5.03 25.81 10.29
N ALA A 4 4.31 25.56 9.20
CA ALA A 4 2.89 25.90 9.10
C ALA A 4 2.03 24.99 9.99
N ILE A 5 2.37 23.68 10.08
CA ILE A 5 1.70 22.73 10.98
C ILE A 5 1.92 23.13 12.44
N LEU A 6 3.14 23.45 12.83
CA LEU A 6 3.46 23.90 14.21
C LEU A 6 2.62 25.10 14.63
N ARG A 7 2.47 26.12 13.74
CA ARG A 7 1.64 27.28 14.03
C ARG A 7 0.16 26.91 14.21
N ARG A 8 -0.36 25.99 13.40
CA ARG A 8 -1.74 25.47 13.53
C ARG A 8 -1.92 24.72 14.83
N VAL A 9 -1.03 23.77 15.13
CA VAL A 9 -1.08 22.99 16.36
C VAL A 9 -0.99 23.89 17.60
N ARG A 10 -0.03 24.85 17.60
CA ARG A 10 0.08 25.84 18.68
C ARG A 10 -1.24 26.59 18.91
N LYS A 11 -1.87 27.06 17.84
CA LYS A 11 -3.16 27.76 17.95
C LYS A 11 -4.22 26.82 18.57
N THR A 12 -4.38 25.62 18.03
CA THR A 12 -5.35 24.62 18.50
C THR A 12 -5.13 24.30 19.98
N CYS A 13 -3.89 24.11 20.41
CA CYS A 13 -3.57 23.82 21.82
C CYS A 13 -3.92 25.03 22.73
N LEU A 14 -3.60 26.27 22.32
CA LEU A 14 -3.94 27.46 23.09
C LEU A 14 -5.46 27.65 23.19
N ASP A 15 -6.17 27.44 22.08
CA ASP A 15 -7.64 27.50 22.06
C ASP A 15 -8.25 26.42 22.96
N ALA A 16 -7.70 25.21 22.98
CA ALA A 16 -8.14 24.13 23.88
C ALA A 16 -7.86 24.46 25.35
N GLN A 17 -6.67 25.00 25.67
CA GLN A 17 -6.33 25.42 27.04
C GLN A 17 -7.25 26.52 27.57
N ALA A 18 -7.72 27.42 26.71
CA ALA A 18 -8.68 28.46 27.08
C ALA A 18 -10.04 27.89 27.55
N HIS A 19 -10.33 26.62 27.25
CA HIS A 19 -11.57 25.92 27.55
C HIS A 19 -11.34 24.66 28.43
N GLN A 20 -10.18 24.55 29.10
CA GLN A 20 -9.77 23.37 29.87
C GLN A 20 -10.68 23.06 31.07
N ASP A 21 -11.49 24.05 31.53
CA ASP A 21 -12.40 23.86 32.65
C ASP A 21 -13.65 23.03 32.29
N LEU A 22 -13.84 22.73 30.98
CA LEU A 22 -14.96 21.90 30.54
C LEU A 22 -14.68 20.43 30.83
N PRO A 23 -15.49 19.75 31.70
CA PRO A 23 -15.29 18.34 31.99
C PRO A 23 -15.43 17.45 30.75
N PHE A 24 -14.62 16.37 30.68
CA PHE A 24 -14.64 15.43 29.57
C PHE A 24 -16.02 14.76 29.40
N GLU A 25 -16.68 14.42 30.52
CA GLU A 25 -18.02 13.83 30.53
C GLU A 25 -19.05 14.73 29.85
N LYS A 26 -18.91 16.05 30.05
CA LYS A 26 -19.78 17.04 29.40
C LYS A 26 -19.56 17.12 27.90
N LEU A 27 -18.31 16.99 27.46
CA LEU A 27 -18.00 16.88 26.03
C LEU A 27 -18.61 15.63 25.40
N VAL A 28 -18.51 14.49 26.09
CA VAL A 28 -19.12 13.22 25.62
C VAL A 28 -20.63 13.35 25.53
N GLU A 29 -21.27 14.01 26.51
CA GLU A 29 -22.72 14.24 26.51
C GLU A 29 -23.16 15.12 25.32
N GLU A 30 -22.49 16.25 25.09
CA GLU A 30 -22.84 17.22 24.06
C GLU A 30 -22.55 16.72 22.63
N LEU A 31 -21.45 16.01 22.44
CA LEU A 31 -21.08 15.44 21.14
C LEU A 31 -21.87 14.18 20.80
N ALA A 32 -22.52 13.57 21.82
CA ALA A 32 -23.37 12.38 21.70
C ALA A 32 -22.80 11.31 20.73
N PRO A 33 -21.52 10.89 20.87
CA PRO A 33 -20.94 9.89 19.98
C PRO A 33 -21.69 8.57 20.12
N VAL A 34 -21.63 7.75 19.06
CA VAL A 34 -22.17 6.39 19.11
C VAL A 34 -21.44 5.63 20.23
N ARG A 35 -22.18 5.19 21.23
CA ARG A 35 -21.61 4.45 22.37
C ARG A 35 -21.39 3.01 21.96
N ASP A 36 -20.12 2.64 21.84
CA ASP A 36 -19.66 1.27 21.71
C ASP A 36 -18.74 0.94 22.89
N MET A 37 -19.00 -0.16 23.58
CA MET A 37 -18.18 -0.61 24.71
C MET A 37 -16.76 -1.02 24.30
N ALA A 38 -16.55 -1.27 23.00
CA ALA A 38 -15.26 -1.69 22.44
C ALA A 38 -14.30 -0.51 22.19
N PHE A 39 -14.80 0.75 22.19
CA PHE A 39 -13.99 1.91 21.82
C PHE A 39 -14.16 3.06 22.81
N ASN A 40 -13.08 3.84 22.97
CA ASN A 40 -13.18 5.10 23.68
C ASN A 40 -14.09 6.06 22.90
N PRO A 41 -14.99 6.82 23.54
CA PRO A 41 -16.03 7.56 22.84
C PRO A 41 -15.53 8.66 21.90
N LEU A 42 -14.36 9.27 22.15
CA LEU A 42 -13.89 10.42 21.37
C LEU A 42 -12.58 10.15 20.60
N PHE A 43 -11.66 9.36 21.18
CA PHE A 43 -10.38 9.08 20.54
C PHE A 43 -9.78 7.75 21.03
N GLN A 44 -9.03 7.11 20.15
CA GLN A 44 -8.34 5.84 20.37
C GLN A 44 -6.83 6.00 20.44
N VAL A 45 -6.31 7.14 20.00
CA VAL A 45 -4.88 7.43 19.98
C VAL A 45 -4.59 8.65 20.83
N MET A 46 -3.60 8.54 21.73
CA MET A 46 -3.19 9.60 22.64
C MET A 46 -1.72 9.94 22.44
N LEU A 47 -1.41 11.23 22.51
CA LEU A 47 -0.05 11.76 22.64
C LEU A 47 0.08 12.45 24.00
N VAL A 48 1.02 12.00 24.81
CA VAL A 48 1.34 12.59 26.11
C VAL A 48 2.73 13.18 26.05
N PHE A 49 2.85 14.47 26.29
CA PHE A 49 4.13 15.15 26.44
C PHE A 49 4.31 15.63 27.87
N GLN A 50 5.35 15.15 28.55
CA GLN A 50 5.69 15.56 29.91
C GLN A 50 6.99 16.36 29.86
N SER A 51 6.89 17.67 30.14
CA SER A 51 8.11 18.44 30.43
C SER A 51 8.42 18.21 31.89
N SER A 52 9.50 17.53 32.19
CA SER A 52 9.98 17.43 33.56
C SER A 52 10.58 18.77 33.96
N VAL A 53 9.82 19.56 34.69
CA VAL A 53 10.44 20.37 35.73
C VAL A 53 10.76 19.35 36.81
N GLU A 54 11.99 18.79 36.78
CA GLU A 54 12.47 17.95 37.86
C GLU A 54 12.64 18.84 39.11
N GLU A 55 11.57 19.05 39.84
CA GLU A 55 11.69 19.24 41.28
C GLU A 55 12.09 17.87 41.83
N ARG A 56 13.40 17.56 41.80
CA ARG A 56 13.92 16.41 42.54
C ARG A 56 13.54 16.65 44.00
N LEU A 57 12.61 15.85 44.46
CA LEU A 57 12.28 15.82 45.86
C LEU A 57 13.52 15.29 46.63
N GLU A 58 14.44 16.19 47.01
CA GLU A 58 15.60 15.86 47.85
C GLU A 58 15.10 15.75 49.29
N LEU A 59 14.94 14.53 49.73
CA LEU A 59 14.70 14.25 51.14
C LEU A 59 16.04 13.93 51.82
N PRO A 60 16.34 14.55 53.02
CA PRO A 60 17.55 14.21 53.76
C PRO A 60 17.60 12.70 54.05
N ASP A 61 18.71 12.08 53.69
CA ASP A 61 19.00 10.66 53.95
C ASP A 61 18.13 9.64 53.18
N ILE A 62 17.30 10.07 52.21
CA ILE A 62 16.50 9.18 51.39
C ILE A 62 16.89 9.31 49.93
N LYS A 63 17.29 8.16 49.30
CA LYS A 63 17.44 8.06 47.87
C LYS A 63 16.12 7.60 47.25
N LEU A 64 15.55 8.46 46.41
CA LEU A 64 14.40 8.09 45.59
C LEU A 64 14.90 7.46 44.30
N ASN A 65 14.44 6.26 44.01
CA ASN A 65 14.66 5.60 42.74
C ASN A 65 13.30 5.44 42.04
N GLU A 66 13.21 5.87 40.81
CA GLU A 66 12.04 5.62 39.95
C GLU A 66 12.04 4.14 39.53
N ILE A 67 10.94 3.46 39.70
CA ILE A 67 10.76 2.08 39.25
C ILE A 67 9.70 2.10 38.17
N ASP A 68 10.07 1.74 36.96
CA ASP A 68 9.11 1.55 35.88
C ASP A 68 8.25 0.32 36.17
N VAL A 69 6.96 0.53 36.37
CA VAL A 69 5.98 -0.54 36.56
C VAL A 69 5.26 -0.75 35.24
N GLU A 70 5.51 -1.89 34.60
CA GLU A 70 4.75 -2.30 33.42
C GLU A 70 3.31 -2.64 33.84
N THR A 71 2.36 -1.80 33.43
CA THR A 71 0.94 -2.12 33.53
C THR A 71 0.57 -3.00 32.35
N GLN A 72 0.02 -4.20 32.58
CA GLN A 72 -0.40 -5.12 31.51
C GLN A 72 -1.74 -4.71 30.86
N SER A 73 -2.08 -3.43 30.87
CA SER A 73 -3.33 -2.90 30.30
C SER A 73 -3.10 -1.57 29.61
N ALA A 74 -3.59 -1.44 28.39
CA ALA A 74 -3.63 -0.19 27.64
C ALA A 74 -5.02 0.43 27.73
N LYS A 75 -5.10 1.73 28.09
CA LYS A 75 -6.37 2.48 28.14
C LYS A 75 -6.90 2.88 26.78
N PHE A 76 -6.01 3.05 25.82
CA PHE A 76 -6.28 3.43 24.45
C PHE A 76 -5.67 2.37 23.51
N ASP A 77 -6.06 2.40 22.24
CA ASP A 77 -5.47 1.51 21.25
C ASP A 77 -3.97 1.77 21.11
N LEU A 78 -3.58 3.04 21.18
CA LEU A 78 -2.17 3.46 21.11
C LEU A 78 -1.96 4.75 21.90
N THR A 79 -0.95 4.75 22.77
CA THR A 79 -0.42 5.95 23.43
C THR A 79 1.04 6.13 23.07
N LEU A 80 1.44 7.31 22.61
CA LEU A 80 2.82 7.74 22.51
C LEU A 80 3.10 8.69 23.67
N GLY A 81 3.93 8.27 24.63
CA GLY A 81 4.44 9.12 25.68
C GLY A 81 5.82 9.66 25.32
N ILE A 82 6.05 10.93 25.59
CA ILE A 82 7.35 11.59 25.43
C ILE A 82 7.65 12.36 26.71
N ARG A 83 8.85 12.17 27.26
CA ARG A 83 9.36 12.89 28.41
C ARG A 83 10.70 13.55 28.06
N GLU A 84 10.88 14.76 28.53
CA GLU A 84 12.18 15.43 28.47
C GLU A 84 12.95 15.14 29.77
N GLU A 85 14.15 14.53 29.66
CA GLU A 85 15.03 14.24 30.78
C GLU A 85 16.45 14.70 30.45
N ASN A 86 17.00 15.59 31.23
CA ASN A 86 18.39 16.09 31.09
C ASN A 86 18.70 16.58 29.65
N GLY A 87 17.76 17.28 28.99
CA GLY A 87 17.90 17.77 27.64
C GLY A 87 17.79 16.69 26.55
N THR A 88 17.34 15.49 26.91
CA THR A 88 17.12 14.38 26.01
C THR A 88 15.64 14.00 26.03
N LEU A 89 15.07 13.70 24.86
CA LEU A 89 13.71 13.19 24.77
C LEU A 89 13.72 11.67 24.86
N LYS A 90 12.98 11.14 25.84
CA LYS A 90 12.67 9.72 25.95
C LYS A 90 11.21 9.50 25.53
N GLY A 91 10.95 8.47 24.75
CA GLY A 91 9.61 8.12 24.31
C GLY A 91 9.32 6.65 24.56
N TRP A 92 8.03 6.35 24.79
CA TRP A 92 7.53 4.98 24.88
C TRP A 92 6.19 4.86 24.17
N PHE A 93 5.90 3.64 23.71
CA PHE A 93 4.57 3.27 23.20
C PHE A 93 3.88 2.35 24.21
N GLU A 94 2.65 2.69 24.57
CA GLU A 94 1.69 1.79 25.19
C GLU A 94 0.63 1.46 24.15
N TYR A 95 0.37 0.18 23.91
CA TYR A 95 -0.51 -0.24 22.82
C TYR A 95 -1.30 -1.50 23.15
N ASN A 96 -2.45 -1.65 22.50
CA ASN A 96 -3.28 -2.84 22.59
C ASN A 96 -2.65 -3.99 21.76
N THR A 97 -2.21 -5.04 22.43
CA THR A 97 -1.55 -6.21 21.82
C THR A 97 -2.49 -7.05 20.95
N GLU A 98 -3.81 -6.88 21.08
CA GLU A 98 -4.76 -7.52 20.16
C GLU A 98 -4.83 -6.79 18.80
N LEU A 99 -4.46 -5.50 18.75
CA LEU A 99 -4.47 -4.69 17.53
C LEU A 99 -3.09 -4.58 16.88
N PHE A 100 -2.03 -4.53 17.67
CA PHE A 100 -0.68 -4.24 17.20
C PHE A 100 0.32 -5.31 17.63
N LEU A 101 1.15 -5.73 16.70
CA LEU A 101 2.29 -6.60 17.00
C LEU A 101 3.47 -5.77 17.49
N GLU A 102 4.25 -6.30 18.43
CA GLU A 102 5.47 -5.68 18.94
C GLU A 102 6.41 -5.21 17.80
N LYS A 103 6.66 -6.07 16.81
CA LYS A 103 7.49 -5.73 15.65
C LYS A 103 6.99 -4.51 14.87
N THR A 104 5.68 -4.26 14.87
CA THR A 104 5.08 -3.08 14.26
C THR A 104 5.39 -1.83 15.08
N MET A 105 5.32 -1.93 16.40
CA MET A 105 5.65 -0.81 17.30
C MET A 105 7.13 -0.45 17.25
N VAL A 106 8.02 -1.44 17.23
CA VAL A 106 9.46 -1.22 17.06
C VAL A 106 9.74 -0.49 15.73
N ARG A 107 9.09 -0.88 14.66
CA ARG A 107 9.21 -0.22 13.36
C ARG A 107 8.67 1.21 13.40
N TRP A 108 7.52 1.45 14.01
CA TRP A 108 6.96 2.80 14.16
C TRP A 108 7.84 3.70 15.02
N ALA A 109 8.47 3.16 16.05
CA ALA A 109 9.45 3.92 16.83
C ALA A 109 10.62 4.38 15.96
N SER A 110 11.14 3.52 15.09
CA SER A 110 12.21 3.88 14.15
C SER A 110 11.76 4.94 13.12
N TYR A 111 10.53 4.86 12.61
CA TYR A 111 9.98 5.88 11.72
C TYR A 111 9.80 7.22 12.42
N TYR A 112 9.34 7.21 13.67
CA TYR A 112 9.17 8.41 14.44
C TYR A 112 10.52 9.10 14.72
N GLN A 113 11.55 8.32 15.09
CA GLN A 113 12.90 8.84 15.25
C GLN A 113 13.46 9.44 13.94
N LYS A 114 13.30 8.73 12.83
CA LYS A 114 13.72 9.22 11.50
C LYS A 114 12.98 10.52 11.15
N LEU A 115 11.67 10.56 11.37
CA LEU A 115 10.86 11.75 11.17
C LEU A 115 11.38 12.95 11.94
N LEU A 116 11.67 12.80 13.23
CA LEU A 116 12.21 13.87 14.07
C LEU A 116 13.58 14.37 13.57
N GLN A 117 14.44 13.47 13.11
CA GLN A 117 15.74 13.82 12.55
C GLN A 117 15.62 14.61 11.22
N GLU A 118 14.68 14.23 10.37
CA GLU A 118 14.48 14.84 9.06
C GLU A 118 13.72 16.17 9.12
N ILE A 119 12.80 16.34 10.07
CA ILE A 119 12.00 17.56 10.20
C ILE A 119 12.84 18.76 10.59
N VAL A 120 13.79 18.60 11.53
CA VAL A 120 14.58 19.72 12.07
C VAL A 120 15.31 20.48 10.97
N PRO A 121 16.10 19.85 10.07
CA PRO A 121 16.76 20.56 8.98
C PRO A 121 15.82 20.95 7.83
N ALA A 122 14.58 20.43 7.80
CA ALA A 122 13.64 20.58 6.69
C ALA A 122 12.35 21.32 7.07
N VAL A 123 12.36 22.13 8.13
CA VAL A 123 11.16 22.74 8.75
C VAL A 123 10.31 23.56 7.77
N ASP A 124 10.91 24.16 6.76
CA ASP A 124 10.23 24.98 5.74
C ASP A 124 9.96 24.23 4.43
N LYS A 125 10.35 22.96 4.34
CA LYS A 125 10.02 22.13 3.17
C LYS A 125 8.59 21.55 3.30
N PRO A 126 7.94 21.21 2.17
CA PRO A 126 6.69 20.47 2.21
C PRO A 126 6.86 19.13 2.93
N ILE A 127 5.92 18.79 3.81
CA ILE A 127 6.00 17.52 4.58
C ILE A 127 5.97 16.28 3.69
N ALA A 128 5.38 16.37 2.50
CA ALA A 128 5.38 15.29 1.52
C ALA A 128 6.80 14.89 1.05
N ASN A 129 7.79 15.76 1.24
CA ASN A 129 9.19 15.52 0.84
C ASN A 129 10.04 14.97 1.98
N ILE A 130 9.45 14.70 3.16
CA ILE A 130 10.14 14.13 4.31
C ILE A 130 10.09 12.61 4.21
N SER A 131 11.24 11.97 4.18
CA SER A 131 11.32 10.51 4.17
C SER A 131 11.07 9.94 5.56
N LEU A 132 10.14 9.00 5.67
CA LEU A 132 9.86 8.26 6.91
C LEU A 132 10.63 6.95 7.00
N LEU A 133 11.03 6.39 5.85
CA LEU A 133 11.67 5.10 5.80
C LEU A 133 13.14 5.20 6.20
N PRO A 134 13.62 4.37 7.14
CA PRO A 134 15.04 4.16 7.36
C PRO A 134 15.72 3.66 6.09
N ASP A 135 16.98 4.04 5.88
CA ASP A 135 17.71 3.75 4.63
C ASP A 135 17.75 2.25 4.28
N ARG A 136 17.88 1.39 5.30
CA ARG A 136 17.84 -0.07 5.11
C ARG A 136 16.49 -0.57 4.60
N GLU A 137 15.40 -0.03 5.12
CA GLU A 137 14.06 -0.44 4.71
C GLU A 137 13.71 0.14 3.33
N TRP A 138 14.16 1.36 3.05
CA TRP A 138 14.08 1.95 1.72
C TRP A 138 14.81 1.09 0.68
N ASP A 139 16.05 0.68 0.96
CA ASP A 139 16.82 -0.19 0.08
C ASP A 139 16.10 -1.53 -0.15
N GLN A 140 15.56 -2.13 0.91
CA GLN A 140 14.80 -3.37 0.80
C GLN A 140 13.56 -3.22 -0.09
N LEU A 141 12.76 -2.19 0.14
CA LEU A 141 11.48 -1.99 -0.56
C LEU A 141 11.68 -1.52 -2.02
N VAL A 142 12.63 -0.61 -2.24
CA VAL A 142 12.79 0.07 -3.54
C VAL A 142 13.82 -0.62 -4.42
N VAL A 143 14.87 -1.21 -3.84
CA VAL A 143 15.95 -1.84 -4.60
C VAL A 143 15.84 -3.36 -4.59
N GLN A 144 15.91 -3.99 -3.40
CA GLN A 144 16.03 -5.45 -3.30
C GLN A 144 14.77 -6.17 -3.79
N TRP A 145 13.59 -5.73 -3.37
CA TRP A 145 12.32 -6.34 -3.82
C TRP A 145 11.98 -6.03 -5.28
N ASN A 146 12.59 -4.99 -5.84
CA ASN A 146 12.46 -4.66 -7.26
C ASN A 146 13.61 -5.21 -8.12
N ALA A 147 14.54 -5.96 -7.54
CA ALA A 147 15.59 -6.65 -8.28
C ALA A 147 15.03 -7.87 -9.03
N THR A 148 13.98 -7.65 -9.80
CA THR A 148 13.22 -8.68 -10.53
C THR A 148 13.74 -8.90 -11.95
N LYS A 149 14.89 -8.31 -12.29
CA LYS A 149 15.48 -8.43 -13.63
C LYS A 149 15.80 -9.90 -13.93
N ALA A 150 15.06 -10.48 -14.85
CA ALA A 150 15.28 -11.82 -15.38
C ALA A 150 15.88 -11.73 -16.79
N ILE A 151 16.70 -12.71 -17.14
CA ILE A 151 17.19 -12.85 -18.52
C ILE A 151 16.08 -13.53 -19.31
N TYR A 152 15.52 -12.83 -20.29
CA TYR A 152 14.54 -13.37 -21.22
C TYR A 152 14.88 -12.90 -22.63
N LEU A 153 14.32 -13.57 -23.64
CA LEU A 153 14.55 -13.25 -25.04
C LEU A 153 13.84 -11.92 -25.37
N GLN A 154 14.59 -10.81 -25.38
CA GLN A 154 14.05 -9.45 -25.57
C GLN A 154 13.68 -9.14 -27.03
N ASP A 155 14.29 -9.85 -27.97
CA ASP A 155 14.12 -9.63 -29.40
C ASP A 155 13.01 -10.47 -30.06
N GLN A 156 12.18 -11.13 -29.21
CA GLN A 156 11.11 -12.00 -29.68
C GLN A 156 9.76 -11.57 -29.15
N CYS A 157 8.79 -11.50 -30.04
CA CYS A 157 7.40 -11.28 -29.68
C CYS A 157 6.79 -12.54 -29.02
N ILE A 158 5.75 -12.36 -28.19
CA ILE A 158 5.12 -13.47 -27.47
C ILE A 158 4.59 -14.57 -28.40
N HIS A 159 4.02 -14.22 -29.56
CA HIS A 159 3.55 -15.20 -30.55
C HIS A 159 4.69 -16.02 -31.14
N GLN A 160 5.90 -15.45 -31.30
CA GLN A 160 7.09 -16.18 -31.76
C GLN A 160 7.57 -17.18 -30.71
N LEU A 161 7.49 -16.85 -29.42
CA LEU A 161 7.79 -17.79 -28.33
C LEU A 161 6.84 -19.01 -28.36
N ILE A 162 5.55 -18.77 -28.61
CA ILE A 162 4.57 -19.85 -28.79
C ILE A 162 4.88 -20.70 -30.02
N GLU A 163 5.33 -20.10 -31.13
CA GLU A 163 5.77 -20.84 -32.33
C GLU A 163 6.99 -21.72 -32.09
N ILE A 164 7.95 -21.21 -31.29
CA ILE A 164 9.12 -21.99 -30.89
C ILE A 164 8.68 -23.18 -30.06
N GLN A 165 7.78 -22.94 -29.07
CA GLN A 165 7.26 -24.00 -28.23
C GLN A 165 6.48 -25.06 -29.03
N ALA A 166 5.67 -24.64 -29.99
CA ALA A 166 4.94 -25.54 -30.89
C ALA A 166 5.87 -26.39 -31.76
N LYS A 167 7.05 -25.89 -32.11
CA LYS A 167 8.07 -26.68 -32.84
C LYS A 167 8.81 -27.65 -31.90
N GLN A 168 9.08 -27.26 -30.66
CA GLN A 168 9.83 -28.08 -29.70
C GLN A 168 8.98 -29.18 -29.07
N GLN A 169 7.73 -28.87 -28.76
CA GLN A 169 6.80 -29.77 -28.04
C GLN A 169 5.39 -29.72 -28.68
N PRO A 170 5.22 -30.18 -29.93
CA PRO A 170 3.96 -30.05 -30.67
C PRO A 170 2.77 -30.73 -29.98
N ASP A 171 3.00 -31.89 -29.37
CA ASP A 171 1.97 -32.72 -28.74
C ASP A 171 1.66 -32.33 -27.29
N ALA A 172 2.46 -31.44 -26.68
CA ALA A 172 2.19 -30.96 -25.34
C ALA A 172 0.91 -30.10 -25.31
N ILE A 173 0.14 -30.21 -24.21
CA ILE A 173 -1.09 -29.46 -24.03
C ILE A 173 -0.76 -27.99 -23.76
N ALA A 174 -1.28 -27.11 -24.60
CA ALA A 174 -1.09 -25.67 -24.52
C ALA A 174 -2.27 -24.95 -23.83
N VAL A 175 -3.50 -25.41 -24.04
CA VAL A 175 -4.72 -24.79 -23.50
C VAL A 175 -5.64 -25.87 -22.96
N ILE A 176 -6.17 -25.64 -21.78
CA ILE A 176 -7.24 -26.45 -21.17
C ILE A 176 -8.39 -25.52 -20.82
N CYS A 177 -9.59 -25.83 -21.29
CA CYS A 177 -10.80 -25.13 -20.92
C CYS A 177 -11.96 -26.13 -20.77
N GLN A 178 -12.46 -26.29 -19.56
CA GLN A 178 -13.48 -27.30 -19.26
C GLN A 178 -13.06 -28.70 -19.72
N ASN A 179 -13.74 -29.27 -20.71
CA ASN A 179 -13.46 -30.60 -21.27
C ASN A 179 -12.70 -30.54 -22.61
N GLN A 180 -12.25 -29.37 -23.02
CA GLN A 180 -11.51 -29.18 -24.27
C GLN A 180 -10.02 -28.97 -23.96
N GLN A 181 -9.19 -29.60 -24.78
CA GLN A 181 -7.74 -29.45 -24.71
C GLN A 181 -7.19 -29.19 -26.11
N LEU A 182 -6.24 -28.27 -26.22
CA LEU A 182 -5.50 -28.02 -27.45
C LEU A 182 -4.02 -28.24 -27.20
N THR A 183 -3.37 -28.96 -28.12
CA THR A 183 -1.90 -29.06 -28.12
C THR A 183 -1.31 -27.77 -28.70
N TYR A 184 0.01 -27.56 -28.48
CA TYR A 184 0.73 -26.44 -29.08
C TYR A 184 0.66 -26.45 -30.61
N ASP A 185 0.70 -27.60 -31.25
CA ASP A 185 0.58 -27.73 -32.69
C ASP A 185 -0.81 -27.31 -33.18
N GLN A 186 -1.86 -27.80 -32.53
CA GLN A 186 -3.24 -27.46 -32.85
C GLN A 186 -3.51 -25.96 -32.68
N LEU A 187 -3.08 -25.40 -31.52
CA LEU A 187 -3.21 -23.98 -31.22
C LEU A 187 -2.50 -23.13 -32.29
N ASN A 188 -1.26 -23.49 -32.62
CA ASN A 188 -0.46 -22.76 -33.59
C ASN A 188 -1.04 -22.81 -34.99
N LYS A 189 -1.52 -23.99 -35.46
CA LYS A 189 -2.18 -24.15 -36.77
C LYS A 189 -3.46 -23.31 -36.86
N SER A 190 -4.33 -23.38 -35.84
CA SER A 190 -5.56 -22.61 -35.83
C SER A 190 -5.31 -21.10 -35.79
N ALA A 191 -4.34 -20.66 -34.98
CA ALA A 191 -3.94 -19.25 -34.92
C ALA A 191 -3.34 -18.77 -36.27
N ASN A 192 -2.54 -19.59 -36.97
CA ASN A 192 -2.00 -19.25 -38.27
C ASN A 192 -3.11 -19.09 -39.32
N GLN A 193 -4.07 -20.02 -39.37
CA GLN A 193 -5.20 -19.93 -40.30
C GLN A 193 -6.01 -18.65 -40.10
N LEU A 194 -6.33 -18.34 -38.83
CA LEU A 194 -7.07 -17.12 -38.51
C LEU A 194 -6.21 -15.86 -38.78
N ALA A 195 -4.92 -15.88 -38.49
CA ALA A 195 -4.03 -14.75 -38.77
C ALA A 195 -3.96 -14.41 -40.29
N HIS A 196 -3.89 -15.44 -41.15
CA HIS A 196 -3.95 -15.24 -42.58
C HIS A 196 -5.28 -14.62 -43.04
N TYR A 197 -6.40 -15.08 -42.49
CA TYR A 197 -7.69 -14.48 -42.77
C TYR A 197 -7.76 -13.02 -42.31
N LEU A 198 -7.35 -12.74 -41.05
CA LEU A 198 -7.34 -11.38 -40.51
C LEU A 198 -6.51 -10.40 -41.34
N ARG A 199 -5.38 -10.83 -41.88
CA ARG A 199 -4.59 -10.02 -42.83
C ARG A 199 -5.36 -9.65 -44.08
N THR A 200 -6.18 -10.55 -44.63
CA THR A 200 -7.04 -10.23 -45.77
C THR A 200 -8.14 -9.24 -45.42
N GLN A 201 -8.49 -9.13 -44.15
CA GLN A 201 -9.44 -8.14 -43.62
C GLN A 201 -8.76 -6.81 -43.22
N GLY A 202 -7.47 -6.66 -43.47
CA GLY A 202 -6.74 -5.43 -43.21
C GLY A 202 -6.14 -5.32 -41.80
N ILE A 203 -6.14 -6.39 -41.00
CA ILE A 203 -5.47 -6.39 -39.69
C ILE A 203 -3.94 -6.43 -39.93
N GLY A 204 -3.24 -5.48 -39.33
CA GLY A 204 -1.78 -5.30 -39.45
C GLY A 204 -1.27 -4.36 -38.37
N PRO A 205 -0.03 -3.84 -38.51
CA PRO A 205 0.56 -2.94 -37.51
C PRO A 205 -0.34 -1.75 -37.19
N GLU A 206 -0.45 -1.41 -35.90
CA GLU A 206 -1.28 -0.32 -35.35
C GLU A 206 -2.80 -0.46 -35.57
N VAL A 207 -3.29 -1.60 -36.10
CA VAL A 207 -4.72 -1.85 -36.26
C VAL A 207 -5.26 -2.57 -35.02
N LEU A 208 -6.30 -1.97 -34.41
CA LEU A 208 -7.00 -2.55 -33.26
C LEU A 208 -8.03 -3.59 -33.71
N ALA A 209 -8.04 -4.75 -33.06
CA ALA A 209 -9.00 -5.81 -33.29
C ALA A 209 -9.69 -6.22 -31.99
N GLY A 210 -11.00 -6.02 -31.88
CA GLY A 210 -11.79 -6.39 -30.72
C GLY A 210 -11.93 -7.89 -30.56
N VAL A 211 -11.67 -8.40 -29.37
CA VAL A 211 -11.93 -9.80 -28.99
C VAL A 211 -13.12 -9.82 -28.03
N PHE A 212 -14.32 -10.02 -28.60
CA PHE A 212 -15.58 -10.05 -27.87
C PHE A 212 -16.03 -11.49 -27.68
N MET A 213 -15.50 -12.14 -26.64
CA MET A 213 -15.69 -13.58 -26.41
C MET A 213 -15.68 -13.89 -24.93
N GLU A 214 -16.43 -14.92 -24.52
CA GLU A 214 -16.25 -15.55 -23.22
C GLU A 214 -14.95 -16.35 -23.17
N ARG A 215 -14.56 -16.79 -21.97
CA ARG A 215 -13.34 -17.59 -21.79
C ARG A 215 -13.50 -18.97 -22.43
N CYS A 216 -12.88 -19.16 -23.57
CA CYS A 216 -12.86 -20.39 -24.34
C CYS A 216 -11.51 -20.56 -25.08
N PRO A 217 -11.18 -21.75 -25.61
CA PRO A 217 -9.94 -21.95 -26.37
C PRO A 217 -9.82 -21.04 -27.59
N GLU A 218 -10.95 -20.72 -28.22
CA GLU A 218 -11.03 -19.84 -29.39
C GLU A 218 -10.58 -18.41 -29.05
N MET A 219 -10.78 -17.94 -27.81
CA MET A 219 -10.28 -16.63 -27.37
C MET A 219 -8.74 -16.57 -27.44
N ILE A 220 -8.05 -17.64 -27.03
CA ILE A 220 -6.59 -17.71 -27.09
C ILE A 220 -6.12 -17.79 -28.55
N ILE A 221 -6.83 -18.56 -29.40
CA ILE A 221 -6.57 -18.62 -30.85
C ILE A 221 -6.70 -17.23 -31.46
N ALA A 222 -7.78 -16.49 -31.14
CA ALA A 222 -8.04 -15.15 -31.66
C ALA A 222 -6.94 -14.15 -31.25
N ILE A 223 -6.55 -14.13 -29.97
CA ILE A 223 -5.48 -13.27 -29.48
C ILE A 223 -4.16 -13.54 -30.22
N LEU A 224 -3.78 -14.82 -30.29
CA LEU A 224 -2.54 -15.19 -31.00
C LEU A 224 -2.60 -14.87 -32.50
N ALA A 225 -3.75 -15.07 -33.13
CA ALA A 225 -3.94 -14.77 -34.55
C ALA A 225 -3.81 -13.26 -34.83
N ILE A 226 -4.37 -12.41 -33.99
CA ILE A 226 -4.24 -10.95 -34.11
C ILE A 226 -2.76 -10.55 -33.98
N LEU A 227 -2.05 -11.06 -32.97
CA LEU A 227 -0.62 -10.79 -32.78
C LEU A 227 0.21 -11.31 -33.96
N LYS A 228 -0.08 -12.49 -34.51
CA LYS A 228 0.56 -13.04 -35.69
C LYS A 228 0.27 -12.24 -36.99
N ALA A 229 -0.90 -11.63 -37.07
CA ALA A 229 -1.26 -10.71 -38.13
C ALA A 229 -0.51 -9.37 -38.05
N GLY A 230 0.06 -9.07 -36.88
CA GLY A 230 0.75 -7.80 -36.58
C GLY A 230 -0.17 -6.78 -35.90
N GLY A 231 -1.42 -7.12 -35.64
CA GLY A 231 -2.41 -6.23 -35.01
C GLY A 231 -2.31 -6.17 -33.49
N THR A 232 -3.13 -5.28 -32.92
CA THR A 232 -3.27 -5.11 -31.47
C THR A 232 -4.67 -5.60 -31.06
N TYR A 233 -4.76 -6.54 -30.11
CA TYR A 233 -6.04 -7.01 -29.64
C TYR A 233 -6.60 -6.11 -28.51
N VAL A 234 -7.93 -5.92 -28.52
CA VAL A 234 -8.67 -5.22 -27.48
C VAL A 234 -9.66 -6.21 -26.83
N PRO A 235 -9.44 -6.64 -25.58
CA PRO A 235 -10.34 -7.59 -24.96
C PRO A 235 -11.64 -6.89 -24.52
N ILE A 236 -12.79 -7.47 -24.88
CA ILE A 236 -14.12 -6.94 -24.52
C ILE A 236 -14.91 -8.07 -23.85
N ASP A 237 -15.25 -7.90 -22.57
CA ASP A 237 -16.07 -8.90 -21.85
C ASP A 237 -17.53 -8.78 -22.31
N PRO A 238 -18.16 -9.87 -22.82
CA PRO A 238 -19.56 -9.87 -23.24
C PRO A 238 -20.55 -9.51 -22.13
N ARG A 239 -20.15 -9.60 -20.87
CA ARG A 239 -20.99 -9.27 -19.70
C ARG A 239 -21.04 -7.77 -19.41
N TYR A 240 -20.23 -6.95 -20.07
CA TYR A 240 -20.28 -5.51 -19.87
C TYR A 240 -21.62 -4.91 -20.39
N PRO A 241 -22.10 -3.83 -19.76
CA PRO A 241 -23.26 -3.09 -20.27
C PRO A 241 -23.02 -2.63 -21.71
N LYS A 242 -24.08 -2.65 -22.53
CA LYS A 242 -23.99 -2.26 -23.96
C LYS A 242 -23.38 -0.87 -24.17
N GLU A 243 -23.69 0.06 -23.31
CA GLU A 243 -23.15 1.43 -23.35
C GLU A 243 -21.63 1.46 -23.13
N HIS A 244 -21.13 0.60 -22.20
CA HIS A 244 -19.69 0.49 -21.99
C HIS A 244 -18.98 -0.17 -23.19
N ILE A 245 -19.58 -1.21 -23.77
CA ILE A 245 -19.05 -1.86 -24.98
C ILE A 245 -18.98 -0.85 -26.14
N ALA A 246 -20.03 -0.06 -26.36
CA ALA A 246 -20.05 0.98 -27.39
C ALA A 246 -18.91 2.00 -27.18
N HIS A 247 -18.73 2.47 -25.96
CA HIS A 247 -17.66 3.42 -25.62
C HIS A 247 -16.24 2.85 -25.83
N VAL A 248 -16.04 1.55 -25.61
CA VAL A 248 -14.72 0.90 -25.86
C VAL A 248 -14.47 0.73 -27.34
N MET A 249 -15.52 0.67 -28.18
CA MET A 249 -15.43 0.48 -29.64
C MET A 249 -15.33 1.79 -30.42
N GLU A 250 -15.62 2.94 -29.82
CA GLU A 250 -15.37 4.29 -30.36
C GLU A 250 -13.91 4.70 -30.24
#